data_ce47fdff5c26d6e4556c2844f9ac7d5c
#
_entry.id   ce47fdff5c26d6e4556c2844f9ac7d5c
#
_cell.length_a   1.000
_cell.length_b   1.000
_cell.length_c   1.000
_cell.angle_alpha   90.00
_cell.angle_beta   90.00
_cell.angle_gamma   90.00
#
_symmetry.space_group_name_H-M   'P 1'
#
loop_
_entity.id
_entity.type
_entity.pdbx_description
1 polymer ?
#
loop_
_entity_poly.entity_id
_entity_poly.type
_entity_poly.pdbx_seq_one_letter_code
_entity_poly.pdbx_strand_id
1 'polypeptide(L)'
;VASGLLPSLANEITASKYQPETIVKTFYDSLTPEQRKIICFPYDHDLRLKIENNWHITKAKVESFSKDQQAMIKEIFIGIHSDEYAEKVFEQVEWDSGIDGFEGGSSVAIFGTPGSGRFEFVLTGRHCTRRCDGDSMKGAAFGGPIFYGHAARGFNESPKHEDNAYWYQAVRANEVYQMLDGKQREAALLGKSRGERGKKTVELSGKKTGLAGIRVGDLAADQRGHVMKVVGDLLAPFREEDSQEAMRHIKAGGIGNLHLSFYRDENLGDDEVWDVWQLEGPSMVSYFRGLPHVHAWLHIREPS
;
A
#
# COMPACT_ATOMS: atom_id res chain seq x y z
N VAL A 1 -30.38 -36.34 -34.18
CA VAL A 1 -30.20 -34.99 -33.69
C VAL A 1 -29.60 -35.10 -32.30
N ALA A 2 -28.29 -34.98 -32.20
CA ALA A 2 -27.56 -34.99 -30.90
C ALA A 2 -27.27 -33.55 -30.54
N SER A 3 -27.89 -33.04 -29.48
CA SER A 3 -27.58 -31.75 -28.86
C SER A 3 -26.35 -31.92 -27.96
N GLY A 4 -25.21 -31.39 -28.41
CA GLY A 4 -24.01 -31.28 -27.60
C GLY A 4 -24.15 -30.14 -26.61
N LEU A 5 -24.17 -30.46 -25.34
CA LEU A 5 -23.96 -29.51 -24.24
C LEU A 5 -22.48 -29.16 -24.20
N LEU A 6 -22.15 -27.87 -24.42
CA LEU A 6 -20.83 -27.32 -24.14
C LEU A 6 -20.64 -27.27 -22.61
N PRO A 7 -19.48 -27.70 -22.10
CA PRO A 7 -19.19 -27.53 -20.68
C PRO A 7 -18.97 -26.05 -20.38
N SER A 8 -19.68 -25.54 -19.40
CA SER A 8 -19.47 -24.24 -18.76
C SER A 8 -18.05 -24.24 -18.16
N LEU A 9 -17.16 -23.40 -18.69
CA LEU A 9 -15.92 -23.05 -18.04
C LEU A 9 -16.27 -22.18 -16.82
N ALA A 10 -16.54 -22.82 -15.70
CA ALA A 10 -16.46 -22.18 -14.40
C ALA A 10 -14.99 -21.79 -14.20
N ASN A 11 -14.68 -20.50 -14.18
CA ASN A 11 -13.41 -20.01 -13.65
C ASN A 11 -13.31 -20.51 -12.20
N GLU A 12 -12.52 -21.55 -11.98
CA GLU A 12 -11.99 -21.85 -10.66
C GLU A 12 -11.09 -20.66 -10.29
N ILE A 13 -11.60 -19.79 -9.42
CA ILE A 13 -10.79 -18.82 -8.70
C ILE A 13 -9.84 -19.68 -7.87
N THR A 14 -8.60 -19.77 -8.29
CA THR A 14 -7.54 -20.36 -7.48
C THR A 14 -7.41 -19.50 -6.23
N ALA A 15 -7.98 -19.97 -5.12
CA ALA A 15 -7.78 -19.35 -3.83
C ALA A 15 -6.28 -19.23 -3.59
N SER A 16 -5.82 -18.04 -3.17
CA SER A 16 -4.42 -17.82 -2.79
C SER A 16 -3.94 -18.97 -1.90
N LYS A 17 -2.72 -19.45 -2.14
CA LYS A 17 -2.08 -20.50 -1.33
C LYS A 17 -2.06 -20.15 0.17
N TYR A 18 -2.07 -18.88 0.49
CA TYR A 18 -2.01 -18.37 1.85
C TYR A 18 -3.36 -17.76 2.25
N GLN A 19 -3.77 -18.08 3.47
CA GLN A 19 -4.97 -17.50 4.13
C GLN A 19 -4.48 -16.63 5.30
N PRO A 20 -4.03 -15.40 5.06
CA PRO A 20 -3.32 -14.60 6.06
C PRO A 20 -4.15 -14.40 7.33
N GLU A 21 -5.46 -14.23 7.24
CA GLU A 21 -6.36 -14.07 8.40
C GLU A 21 -6.37 -15.32 9.29
N THR A 22 -6.36 -16.50 8.68
CA THR A 22 -6.28 -17.77 9.40
C THR A 22 -4.94 -17.94 10.07
N ILE A 23 -3.86 -17.53 9.39
CA ILE A 23 -2.50 -17.59 9.95
C ILE A 23 -2.36 -16.57 11.09
N VAL A 24 -2.94 -15.38 11.00
CA VAL A 24 -3.00 -14.40 12.11
C VAL A 24 -3.64 -15.02 13.34
N LYS A 25 -4.75 -15.74 13.18
CA LYS A 25 -5.39 -16.45 14.29
C LYS A 25 -4.46 -17.50 14.90
N THR A 26 -3.85 -18.34 14.08
CA THR A 26 -2.92 -19.40 14.54
C THR A 26 -1.72 -18.79 15.27
N PHE A 27 -1.14 -17.73 14.73
CA PHE A 27 -0.07 -16.99 15.38
C PHE A 27 -0.51 -16.42 16.74
N TYR A 28 -1.68 -15.77 16.79
CA TYR A 28 -2.25 -15.25 18.04
C TYR A 28 -2.44 -16.35 19.10
N ASP A 29 -2.95 -17.51 18.69
CA ASP A 29 -3.17 -18.65 19.60
C ASP A 29 -1.85 -19.23 20.15
N SER A 30 -0.77 -19.17 19.37
CA SER A 30 0.56 -19.64 19.74
C SER A 30 1.32 -18.74 20.72
N LEU A 31 0.83 -17.50 20.95
CA LEU A 31 1.54 -16.52 21.78
C LEU A 31 1.54 -16.89 23.26
N THR A 32 2.70 -16.77 23.89
CA THR A 32 2.81 -16.85 25.36
C THR A 32 2.15 -15.66 26.05
N PRO A 33 1.80 -15.76 27.34
CA PRO A 33 1.26 -14.63 28.09
C PRO A 33 2.18 -13.39 28.06
N GLU A 34 3.49 -13.60 28.08
CA GLU A 34 4.51 -12.53 28.03
C GLU A 34 4.50 -11.83 26.67
N GLN A 35 4.46 -12.61 25.58
CA GLN A 35 4.37 -12.07 24.22
C GLN A 35 3.07 -11.26 24.03
N ARG A 36 1.93 -11.79 24.51
CA ARG A 36 0.64 -11.08 24.45
C ARG A 36 0.68 -9.71 25.14
N LYS A 37 1.34 -9.59 26.30
CA LYS A 37 1.49 -8.31 27.00
C LYS A 37 2.24 -7.26 26.19
N ILE A 38 3.11 -7.69 25.27
CA ILE A 38 3.95 -6.77 24.48
C ILE A 38 3.27 -6.37 23.18
N ILE A 39 2.61 -7.31 22.49
CA ILE A 39 2.14 -7.09 21.11
C ILE A 39 0.62 -7.05 20.96
N CYS A 40 -0.17 -7.45 21.98
CA CYS A 40 -1.62 -7.47 21.88
C CYS A 40 -2.25 -6.26 22.58
N PHE A 41 -3.13 -5.57 21.87
CA PHE A 41 -3.80 -4.34 22.31
C PHE A 41 -5.32 -4.42 22.12
N PRO A 42 -6.12 -3.61 22.82
CA PRO A 42 -7.51 -3.41 22.47
C PRO A 42 -7.65 -2.94 21.02
N TYR A 43 -8.76 -3.35 20.34
CA TYR A 43 -8.95 -2.99 18.92
C TYR A 43 -8.93 -1.48 18.67
N ASP A 44 -9.47 -0.68 19.57
CA ASP A 44 -9.58 0.78 19.45
C ASP A 44 -8.35 1.53 20.00
N HIS A 45 -7.20 0.85 20.17
CA HIS A 45 -5.96 1.46 20.64
C HIS A 45 -5.37 2.43 19.60
N ASP A 46 -4.84 3.58 20.03
CA ASP A 46 -4.34 4.65 19.17
C ASP A 46 -3.23 4.23 18.19
N LEU A 47 -2.40 3.26 18.58
CA LEU A 47 -1.34 2.74 17.72
C LEU A 47 -1.88 2.05 16.45
N ARG A 48 -3.12 1.55 16.46
CA ARG A 48 -3.65 0.76 15.36
C ARG A 48 -3.60 1.49 14.01
N LEU A 49 -3.94 2.77 13.97
CA LEU A 49 -3.94 3.58 12.74
C LEU A 49 -2.69 4.47 12.62
N LYS A 50 -1.69 4.25 13.46
CA LYS A 50 -0.42 4.95 13.31
C LYS A 50 0.31 4.44 12.06
N ILE A 51 0.97 5.36 11.38
CA ILE A 51 1.80 5.10 10.20
C ILE A 51 2.98 6.06 10.20
N GLU A 52 4.16 5.52 9.99
CA GLU A 52 5.42 6.26 9.93
C GLU A 52 6.33 5.62 8.88
N ASN A 53 7.36 6.33 8.46
CA ASN A 53 8.31 5.86 7.47
C ASN A 53 9.19 4.71 7.99
N ASN A 54 9.86 4.92 9.11
CA ASN A 54 10.82 3.96 9.67
C ASN A 54 10.55 3.81 11.16
N TRP A 55 9.89 2.73 11.55
CA TRP A 55 9.44 2.57 12.92
C TRP A 55 9.15 1.12 13.30
N HIS A 56 9.17 0.87 14.60
CA HIS A 56 8.71 -0.38 15.18
C HIS A 56 7.46 -0.13 16.03
N ILE A 57 6.35 -0.78 15.70
CA ILE A 57 5.06 -0.59 16.39
C ILE A 57 5.12 -1.09 17.84
N THR A 58 5.95 -2.10 18.10
CA THR A 58 6.28 -2.59 19.43
C THR A 58 7.78 -2.82 19.56
N LYS A 59 8.25 -3.06 20.78
CA LYS A 59 9.63 -3.44 21.02
C LYS A 59 9.96 -4.90 20.64
N ALA A 60 8.95 -5.72 20.42
CA ALA A 60 9.13 -7.11 20.01
C ALA A 60 9.40 -7.19 18.51
N LYS A 61 10.66 -7.37 18.14
CA LYS A 61 11.05 -7.65 16.77
C LYS A 61 10.72 -9.10 16.41
N VAL A 62 10.57 -9.39 15.11
CA VAL A 62 10.22 -10.73 14.62
C VAL A 62 11.23 -11.78 15.09
N GLU A 63 12.51 -11.45 15.14
CA GLU A 63 13.58 -12.34 15.64
C GLU A 63 13.38 -12.84 17.09
N SER A 64 12.61 -12.11 17.91
CA SER A 64 12.32 -12.47 19.31
C SER A 64 11.27 -13.56 19.49
N PHE A 65 10.62 -13.98 18.41
CA PHE A 65 9.65 -15.05 18.40
C PHE A 65 10.29 -16.42 18.09
N SER A 66 9.57 -17.53 18.37
CA SER A 66 10.02 -18.85 17.96
C SER A 66 10.11 -18.97 16.43
N LYS A 67 10.89 -19.93 15.92
CA LYS A 67 11.02 -20.14 14.47
C LYS A 67 9.68 -20.40 13.78
N ASP A 68 8.78 -21.14 14.43
CA ASP A 68 7.42 -21.39 13.89
C ASP A 68 6.60 -20.09 13.85
N GLN A 69 6.73 -19.25 14.88
CA GLN A 69 6.05 -17.94 14.92
C GLN A 69 6.64 -16.98 13.87
N GLN A 70 7.96 -16.97 13.68
CA GLN A 70 8.62 -16.19 12.61
C GLN A 70 8.12 -16.62 11.23
N ALA A 71 8.01 -17.94 10.99
CA ALA A 71 7.46 -18.46 9.73
C ALA A 71 6.01 -18.01 9.51
N MET A 72 5.15 -18.08 10.53
CA MET A 72 3.78 -17.58 10.44
C MET A 72 3.72 -16.08 10.12
N ILE A 73 4.57 -15.26 10.74
CA ILE A 73 4.63 -13.81 10.45
C ILE A 73 5.04 -13.57 8.99
N LYS A 74 6.04 -14.32 8.49
CA LYS A 74 6.43 -14.27 7.08
C LYS A 74 5.28 -14.68 6.15
N GLU A 75 4.59 -15.77 6.46
CA GLU A 75 3.46 -16.25 5.66
C GLU A 75 2.29 -15.26 5.63
N ILE A 76 2.01 -14.57 6.76
CA ILE A 76 1.03 -13.47 6.79
C ILE A 76 1.47 -12.36 5.83
N PHE A 77 2.74 -11.93 5.92
CA PHE A 77 3.29 -10.89 5.06
C PHE A 77 3.18 -11.26 3.57
N ILE A 78 3.57 -12.48 3.21
CA ILE A 78 3.46 -12.98 1.84
C ILE A 78 1.99 -13.00 1.38
N GLY A 79 1.08 -13.51 2.23
CA GLY A 79 -0.32 -13.73 1.89
C GLY A 79 -1.16 -12.47 1.67
N ILE A 80 -0.72 -11.30 2.14
CA ILE A 80 -1.39 -10.01 1.86
C ILE A 80 -0.90 -9.34 0.56
N HIS A 81 0.04 -9.96 -0.13
CA HIS A 81 0.54 -9.49 -1.43
C HIS A 81 0.05 -10.39 -2.57
N SER A 82 0.06 -9.88 -3.78
CA SER A 82 -0.25 -10.69 -4.97
C SER A 82 0.87 -11.70 -5.24
N ASP A 83 0.53 -12.84 -5.84
CA ASP A 83 1.50 -13.90 -6.15
C ASP A 83 2.66 -13.38 -7.02
N GLU A 84 2.39 -12.42 -7.89
CA GLU A 84 3.41 -11.80 -8.76
C GLU A 84 4.42 -10.94 -7.99
N TYR A 85 3.99 -10.29 -6.91
CA TYR A 85 4.81 -9.31 -6.19
C TYR A 85 5.31 -9.80 -4.82
N ALA A 86 4.74 -10.86 -4.27
CA ALA A 86 4.96 -11.27 -2.87
C ALA A 86 6.44 -11.52 -2.56
N GLU A 87 7.14 -12.27 -3.41
CA GLU A 87 8.57 -12.57 -3.23
C GLU A 87 9.42 -11.31 -3.38
N LYS A 88 9.21 -10.53 -4.43
CA LYS A 88 9.94 -9.28 -4.69
C LYS A 88 9.75 -8.25 -3.57
N VAL A 89 8.53 -8.13 -3.04
CA VAL A 89 8.24 -7.22 -1.92
C VAL A 89 8.86 -7.73 -0.61
N PHE A 90 8.91 -9.03 -0.41
CA PHE A 90 9.58 -9.61 0.75
C PHE A 90 11.09 -9.35 0.72
N GLU A 91 11.75 -9.64 -0.40
CA GLU A 91 13.18 -9.34 -0.61
C GLU A 91 13.46 -7.85 -0.41
N GLN A 92 12.55 -6.97 -0.85
CA GLN A 92 12.65 -5.55 -0.65
C GLN A 92 12.75 -5.17 0.84
N VAL A 93 11.91 -5.76 1.69
CA VAL A 93 11.95 -5.49 3.14
C VAL A 93 13.21 -6.07 3.78
N GLU A 94 13.68 -7.23 3.32
CA GLU A 94 14.94 -7.81 3.78
C GLU A 94 16.12 -6.88 3.48
N TRP A 95 16.22 -6.40 2.25
CA TRP A 95 17.32 -5.51 1.86
C TRP A 95 17.28 -4.16 2.56
N ASP A 96 16.10 -3.58 2.70
CA ASP A 96 15.92 -2.31 3.41
C ASP A 96 16.30 -2.42 4.89
N SER A 97 16.17 -3.58 5.47
CA SER A 97 16.57 -3.88 6.85
C SER A 97 18.09 -4.13 7.02
N GLY A 98 18.81 -4.25 5.90
CA GLY A 98 20.26 -4.46 5.90
C GLY A 98 20.68 -5.75 6.61
N ILE A 99 21.66 -5.68 7.49
CA ILE A 99 22.20 -6.85 8.20
C ILE A 99 21.18 -7.50 9.16
N ASP A 100 20.16 -6.74 9.57
CA ASP A 100 19.14 -7.23 10.50
C ASP A 100 18.12 -8.13 9.79
N GLY A 101 18.01 -8.05 8.45
CA GLY A 101 17.05 -8.80 7.65
C GLY A 101 15.59 -8.52 8.05
N PHE A 102 14.66 -9.31 7.53
CA PHE A 102 13.25 -9.19 7.87
C PHE A 102 12.98 -9.38 9.36
N GLU A 103 13.61 -10.37 9.98
CA GLU A 103 13.37 -10.74 11.39
C GLU A 103 13.86 -9.66 12.35
N GLY A 104 15.05 -9.12 12.15
CA GLY A 104 15.62 -8.09 13.01
C GLY A 104 15.17 -6.68 12.69
N GLY A 105 14.70 -6.45 11.45
CA GLY A 105 14.24 -5.15 10.96
C GLY A 105 12.74 -4.89 11.15
N SER A 106 11.94 -5.92 11.48
CA SER A 106 10.48 -5.80 11.55
C SER A 106 9.94 -6.05 12.96
N SER A 107 8.80 -5.44 13.27
CA SER A 107 8.03 -5.65 14.50
C SER A 107 6.54 -5.79 14.21
N VAL A 108 5.82 -6.42 15.12
CA VAL A 108 4.40 -6.71 14.94
C VAL A 108 3.55 -6.29 16.13
N ALA A 109 2.27 -6.05 15.86
CA ALA A 109 1.23 -5.87 16.86
C ALA A 109 -0.06 -6.55 16.41
N ILE A 110 -0.89 -6.96 17.37
CA ILE A 110 -2.24 -7.46 17.14
C ILE A 110 -3.21 -6.60 17.95
N PHE A 111 -4.22 -6.09 17.28
CA PHE A 111 -5.30 -5.32 17.88
C PHE A 111 -6.58 -6.15 17.87
N GLY A 112 -7.27 -6.21 19.01
CA GLY A 112 -8.48 -7.04 19.16
C GLY A 112 -8.17 -8.53 19.29
N THR A 113 -9.12 -9.38 18.88
CA THR A 113 -9.06 -10.84 19.11
C THR A 113 -9.34 -11.61 17.82
N PRO A 114 -8.30 -12.08 17.12
CA PRO A 114 -8.48 -12.90 15.92
C PRO A 114 -9.36 -14.13 16.18
N GLY A 115 -10.29 -14.40 15.28
CA GLY A 115 -11.18 -15.57 15.32
C GLY A 115 -12.42 -15.45 16.20
N SER A 116 -12.57 -14.40 17.03
CA SER A 116 -13.76 -14.22 17.88
C SER A 116 -14.31 -12.79 17.90
N GLY A 117 -13.77 -11.89 17.10
CA GLY A 117 -14.21 -10.49 17.03
C GLY A 117 -13.39 -9.70 16.03
N ARG A 118 -13.49 -8.38 16.10
CA ARG A 118 -12.66 -7.50 15.29
C ARG A 118 -11.18 -7.68 15.67
N PHE A 119 -10.33 -7.75 14.68
CA PHE A 119 -8.90 -7.81 14.88
C PHE A 119 -8.15 -7.06 13.76
N GLU A 120 -6.90 -6.78 14.01
CA GLU A 120 -5.96 -6.32 13.00
C GLU A 120 -4.55 -6.73 13.39
N PHE A 121 -3.84 -7.36 12.47
CA PHE A 121 -2.41 -7.60 12.55
C PHE A 121 -1.71 -6.46 11.82
N VAL A 122 -0.70 -5.86 12.45
CA VAL A 122 0.11 -4.79 11.84
C VAL A 122 1.57 -5.18 11.91
N LEU A 123 2.26 -5.13 10.77
CA LEU A 123 3.69 -5.31 10.65
C LEU A 123 4.34 -4.00 10.23
N THR A 124 5.40 -3.62 10.92
CA THR A 124 6.14 -2.38 10.68
C THR A 124 7.65 -2.62 10.65
N GLY A 125 8.34 -1.78 9.93
CA GLY A 125 9.79 -1.79 9.79
C GLY A 125 10.25 -0.58 8.98
N ARG A 126 11.46 -0.66 8.45
CA ARG A 126 11.94 0.33 7.50
C ARG A 126 11.15 0.19 6.19
N HIS A 127 10.62 1.31 5.67
CA HIS A 127 9.77 1.36 4.49
C HIS A 127 8.59 0.37 4.50
N CYS A 128 8.08 0.03 5.69
CA CYS A 128 7.04 -0.97 5.82
C CYS A 128 6.01 -0.61 6.89
N THR A 129 4.74 -0.50 6.49
CA THR A 129 3.56 -0.63 7.34
C THR A 129 2.54 -1.46 6.55
N ARG A 130 2.29 -2.68 6.98
CA ARG A 130 1.36 -3.63 6.37
C ARG A 130 0.32 -4.06 7.40
N ARG A 131 -0.88 -4.38 6.92
CA ARG A 131 -2.02 -4.70 7.77
C ARG A 131 -2.77 -5.91 7.24
N CYS A 132 -3.35 -6.69 8.16
CA CYS A 132 -4.26 -7.78 7.86
C CYS A 132 -5.37 -7.76 8.91
N ASP A 133 -6.58 -7.38 8.55
CA ASP A 133 -7.68 -7.13 9.49
C ASP A 133 -8.92 -8.02 9.28
N GLY A 134 -8.96 -8.82 8.21
CA GLY A 134 -10.09 -9.68 7.89
C GLY A 134 -11.41 -8.91 7.82
N ASP A 135 -11.42 -7.77 7.13
CA ASP A 135 -12.56 -6.84 6.98
C ASP A 135 -13.11 -6.30 8.31
N SER A 136 -12.29 -6.30 9.37
CA SER A 136 -12.70 -5.79 10.68
C SER A 136 -12.92 -4.28 10.69
N MET A 137 -12.18 -3.55 9.85
CA MET A 137 -12.39 -2.12 9.62
C MET A 137 -13.23 -1.91 8.37
N LYS A 138 -14.54 -2.05 8.50
CA LYS A 138 -15.47 -1.89 7.39
C LYS A 138 -15.27 -0.57 6.65
N GLY A 139 -15.26 -0.66 5.31
CA GLY A 139 -15.11 0.48 4.43
C GLY A 139 -13.70 1.06 4.38
N ALA A 140 -12.68 0.35 4.86
CA ALA A 140 -11.29 0.73 4.69
C ALA A 140 -10.52 -0.40 4.04
N ALA A 141 -10.04 -0.19 2.83
CA ALA A 141 -9.17 -1.13 2.16
C ALA A 141 -7.88 -1.34 2.97
N PHE A 142 -7.33 -2.54 2.93
CA PHE A 142 -6.11 -2.94 3.65
C PHE A 142 -6.18 -2.77 5.17
N GLY A 143 -7.35 -2.64 5.78
CA GLY A 143 -7.52 -2.35 7.19
C GLY A 143 -7.16 -0.92 7.62
N GLY A 144 -6.71 -0.06 6.70
CA GLY A 144 -6.34 1.33 6.96
C GLY A 144 -5.16 1.82 6.13
N PRO A 145 -4.49 2.90 6.56
CA PRO A 145 -3.38 3.45 5.80
C PRO A 145 -2.17 2.51 5.81
N ILE A 146 -1.51 2.40 4.66
CA ILE A 146 -0.30 1.59 4.45
C ILE A 146 0.84 2.46 3.93
N PHE A 147 2.06 2.01 4.20
CA PHE A 147 3.29 2.61 3.73
C PHE A 147 4.22 1.54 3.16
N TYR A 148 4.82 1.83 2.03
CA TYR A 148 5.86 1.01 1.43
C TYR A 148 6.91 1.88 0.75
N GLY A 149 8.07 1.33 0.54
CA GLY A 149 9.16 2.04 -0.10
C GLY A 149 10.29 1.10 -0.45
N HIS A 150 11.36 1.70 -0.95
CA HIS A 150 12.53 0.97 -1.39
C HIS A 150 13.77 1.86 -1.25
N ALA A 151 14.71 1.46 -0.43
CA ALA A 151 16.04 2.05 -0.38
C ALA A 151 17.13 1.01 -0.64
N ALA A 152 16.78 -0.21 -1.06
CA ALA A 152 17.62 -1.38 -1.23
C ALA A 152 19.13 -1.12 -1.00
N ARG A 153 20.03 -1.58 -1.77
CA ARG A 153 21.48 -1.57 -1.50
C ARG A 153 22.14 -0.19 -1.35
N GLY A 154 21.39 0.90 -1.47
CA GLY A 154 21.90 2.26 -1.31
C GLY A 154 20.78 3.29 -1.26
N PHE A 155 21.07 4.46 -0.70
CA PHE A 155 20.11 5.55 -0.59
C PHE A 155 19.73 6.17 -1.95
N ASN A 156 20.61 6.06 -2.95
CA ASN A 156 20.50 6.74 -4.23
C ASN A 156 20.71 5.75 -5.37
N GLU A 157 20.05 4.61 -5.32
CA GLU A 157 20.16 3.69 -6.44
C GLU A 157 19.38 4.18 -7.65
N SER A 158 19.82 3.75 -8.82
CA SER A 158 19.15 4.11 -10.06
C SER A 158 17.67 3.69 -10.03
N PRO A 159 16.74 4.55 -10.49
CA PRO A 159 15.34 4.18 -10.67
C PRO A 159 15.12 2.91 -11.50
N LYS A 160 16.07 2.62 -12.39
CA LYS A 160 16.04 1.43 -13.26
C LYS A 160 16.73 0.22 -12.65
N HIS A 161 17.15 0.30 -11.39
CA HIS A 161 17.76 -0.83 -10.71
C HIS A 161 16.77 -1.99 -10.67
N GLU A 162 17.23 -3.20 -11.01
CA GLU A 162 16.36 -4.39 -11.10
C GLU A 162 15.65 -4.73 -9.79
N ASP A 163 16.27 -4.39 -8.68
CA ASP A 163 15.75 -4.60 -7.33
C ASP A 163 14.66 -3.59 -6.94
N ASN A 164 14.47 -2.48 -7.68
CA ASN A 164 13.44 -1.48 -7.37
C ASN A 164 12.04 -2.02 -7.67
N ALA A 165 11.32 -2.41 -6.62
CA ALA A 165 10.00 -3.04 -6.73
C ALA A 165 8.89 -2.07 -7.16
N TYR A 166 9.08 -0.74 -7.06
CA TYR A 166 7.98 0.22 -7.14
C TYR A 166 8.20 1.40 -8.10
N TRP A 167 9.40 1.56 -8.68
CA TRP A 167 9.70 2.70 -9.54
C TRP A 167 8.77 2.82 -10.77
N TYR A 168 8.27 1.70 -11.27
CA TYR A 168 7.32 1.69 -12.38
C TYR A 168 6.06 2.55 -12.10
N GLN A 169 5.69 2.75 -10.83
CA GLN A 169 4.56 3.60 -10.45
C GLN A 169 4.85 5.08 -10.75
N ALA A 170 6.07 5.55 -10.51
CA ALA A 170 6.49 6.91 -10.88
C ALA A 170 6.53 7.09 -12.40
N VAL A 171 7.07 6.11 -13.11
CA VAL A 171 7.14 6.14 -14.60
C VAL A 171 5.72 6.22 -15.17
N ARG A 172 4.79 5.41 -14.67
CA ARG A 172 3.39 5.43 -15.10
C ARG A 172 2.70 6.76 -14.80
N ALA A 173 2.92 7.33 -13.63
CA ALA A 173 2.38 8.65 -13.30
C ALA A 173 2.94 9.73 -14.24
N ASN A 174 4.24 9.66 -14.55
CA ASN A 174 4.89 10.60 -15.46
C ASN A 174 4.40 10.47 -16.91
N GLU A 175 4.04 9.28 -17.38
CA GLU A 175 3.38 9.10 -18.68
C GLU A 175 2.08 9.93 -18.75
N VAL A 176 1.29 9.99 -17.67
CA VAL A 176 0.12 10.89 -17.62
C VAL A 176 0.54 12.34 -17.74
N TYR A 177 1.57 12.78 -17.01
CA TYR A 177 2.06 14.16 -17.09
C TYR A 177 2.48 14.54 -18.52
N GLN A 178 3.15 13.65 -19.23
CA GLN A 178 3.60 13.87 -20.60
C GLN A 178 2.44 14.02 -21.59
N MET A 179 1.29 13.37 -21.31
CA MET A 179 0.07 13.49 -22.11
C MET A 179 -0.67 14.83 -21.89
N LEU A 180 -0.37 15.59 -20.84
CA LEU A 180 -1.05 16.83 -20.50
C LEU A 180 -0.67 17.96 -21.46
N ASP A 181 -1.66 18.77 -21.87
CA ASP A 181 -1.40 20.04 -22.55
C ASP A 181 -0.87 21.14 -21.61
N GLY A 182 -0.53 22.30 -22.16
CA GLY A 182 0.08 23.39 -21.37
C GLY A 182 -0.79 23.85 -20.19
N LYS A 183 -2.10 24.00 -20.35
CA LYS A 183 -3.02 24.42 -19.28
C LYS A 183 -3.22 23.33 -18.25
N GLN A 184 -3.29 22.09 -18.70
CA GLN A 184 -3.38 20.94 -17.82
C GLN A 184 -2.11 20.78 -16.97
N ARG A 185 -0.93 20.99 -17.56
CA ARG A 185 0.36 20.98 -16.82
C ARG A 185 0.43 22.11 -15.78
N GLU A 186 -0.04 23.31 -16.10
CA GLU A 186 -0.11 24.42 -15.14
C GLU A 186 -0.98 24.05 -13.93
N ALA A 187 -2.10 23.35 -14.15
CA ALA A 187 -2.97 22.89 -13.08
C ALA A 187 -2.37 21.72 -12.28
N ALA A 188 -1.64 20.81 -12.94
CA ALA A 188 -1.10 19.59 -12.33
C ALA A 188 0.22 19.80 -11.61
N LEU A 189 1.09 20.73 -12.07
CA LEU A 189 2.43 20.93 -11.55
C LEU A 189 2.48 22.06 -10.53
N LEU A 190 2.64 21.69 -9.27
CA LEU A 190 2.62 22.58 -8.12
C LEU A 190 4.03 22.87 -7.58
N GLY A 191 4.16 23.97 -6.83
CA GLY A 191 5.44 24.37 -6.27
C GLY A 191 5.85 23.61 -5.02
N LYS A 192 4.87 23.19 -4.19
CA LYS A 192 5.14 22.60 -2.88
C LYS A 192 4.23 21.42 -2.56
N SER A 193 4.83 20.31 -2.18
CA SER A 193 4.17 19.08 -1.77
C SER A 193 3.59 19.17 -0.34
N ARG A 194 2.74 18.21 0.04
CA ARG A 194 2.30 18.07 1.43
C ARG A 194 3.41 17.58 2.37
N GLY A 195 4.44 16.96 1.83
CA GLY A 195 5.54 16.37 2.56
C GLY A 195 5.16 15.13 3.38
N GLU A 196 6.16 14.46 3.94
CA GLU A 196 6.01 13.24 4.72
C GLU A 196 5.89 13.55 6.20
N ARG A 197 4.70 13.33 6.76
CA ARG A 197 4.35 13.68 8.15
C ARG A 197 3.48 12.59 8.80
N GLY A 198 3.85 11.31 8.59
CA GLY A 198 3.12 10.17 9.12
C GLY A 198 1.64 10.18 8.72
N LYS A 199 0.73 10.05 9.67
CA LYS A 199 -0.71 10.03 9.42
C LYS A 199 -1.24 11.23 8.62
N LYS A 200 -0.62 12.42 8.75
CA LYS A 200 -1.04 13.62 8.00
C LYS A 200 -0.76 13.51 6.51
N THR A 201 0.24 12.72 6.10
CA THR A 201 0.54 12.46 4.69
C THR A 201 -0.61 11.73 4.00
N VAL A 202 -1.29 10.86 4.72
CA VAL A 202 -2.43 10.04 4.24
C VAL A 202 -3.77 10.45 4.84
N GLU A 203 -3.88 11.68 5.33
CA GLU A 203 -5.16 12.22 5.81
C GLU A 203 -6.11 12.40 4.64
N LEU A 204 -7.17 11.60 4.64
CA LEU A 204 -8.19 11.61 3.61
C LEU A 204 -9.20 12.72 3.90
N SER A 205 -9.27 13.70 3.00
CA SER A 205 -10.18 14.85 3.17
C SER A 205 -11.65 14.51 2.87
N GLY A 206 -11.92 13.47 2.10
CA GLY A 206 -13.26 13.12 1.61
C GLY A 206 -13.84 14.08 0.57
N LYS A 207 -13.08 15.11 0.17
CA LYS A 207 -13.55 16.16 -0.73
C LYS A 207 -13.63 15.69 -2.17
N LYS A 208 -14.63 16.19 -2.91
CA LYS A 208 -14.81 16.00 -4.37
C LYS A 208 -14.23 17.14 -5.19
N THR A 209 -14.01 18.29 -4.59
CA THR A 209 -13.54 19.52 -5.27
C THR A 209 -12.63 20.32 -4.36
N GLY A 210 -11.86 21.25 -4.93
CA GLY A 210 -10.95 22.12 -4.17
C GLY A 210 -9.71 21.39 -3.64
N LEU A 211 -9.39 20.24 -4.21
CA LEU A 211 -8.14 19.53 -3.98
C LEU A 211 -7.03 20.10 -4.89
N ALA A 212 -5.78 19.85 -4.52
CA ALA A 212 -4.62 20.26 -5.30
C ALA A 212 -4.51 19.46 -6.60
N GLY A 213 -4.02 20.09 -7.66
CA GLY A 213 -3.76 19.43 -8.94
C GLY A 213 -4.92 19.48 -9.93
N ILE A 214 -4.75 18.76 -11.03
CA ILE A 214 -5.75 18.67 -12.09
C ILE A 214 -6.80 17.62 -11.75
N ARG A 215 -8.07 17.98 -11.90
CA ARG A 215 -9.18 17.06 -11.70
C ARG A 215 -9.25 16.05 -12.84
N VAL A 216 -9.31 14.77 -12.54
CA VAL A 216 -9.32 13.68 -13.53
C VAL A 216 -10.55 13.78 -14.44
N GLY A 217 -11.68 14.31 -13.94
CA GLY A 217 -12.88 14.57 -14.75
C GLY A 217 -12.68 15.57 -15.87
N ASP A 218 -11.67 16.44 -15.76
CA ASP A 218 -11.37 17.50 -16.75
C ASP A 218 -10.35 17.04 -17.81
N LEU A 219 -9.86 15.80 -17.69
CA LEU A 219 -8.93 15.17 -18.63
C LEU A 219 -9.67 14.57 -19.84
N ALA A 220 -8.97 14.39 -20.96
CA ALA A 220 -9.45 13.62 -22.10
C ALA A 220 -9.63 12.13 -21.75
N ALA A 221 -10.36 11.38 -22.56
CA ALA A 221 -10.70 9.99 -22.27
C ALA A 221 -9.47 9.08 -22.17
N ASP A 222 -8.49 9.27 -23.04
CA ASP A 222 -7.22 8.55 -23.07
C ASP A 222 -6.35 8.88 -21.85
N GLN A 223 -6.28 10.16 -21.47
CA GLN A 223 -5.59 10.60 -20.25
C GLN A 223 -6.23 10.00 -19.00
N ARG A 224 -7.57 9.99 -18.89
CA ARG A 224 -8.28 9.31 -17.79
C ARG A 224 -7.99 7.81 -17.75
N GLY A 225 -7.92 7.17 -18.93
CA GLY A 225 -7.52 5.77 -19.04
C GLY A 225 -6.12 5.52 -18.46
N HIS A 226 -5.18 6.44 -18.67
CA HIS A 226 -3.83 6.35 -18.09
C HIS A 226 -3.82 6.57 -16.58
N VAL A 227 -4.60 7.52 -16.04
CA VAL A 227 -4.76 7.65 -14.58
C VAL A 227 -5.29 6.36 -13.96
N MET A 228 -6.20 5.66 -14.64
CA MET A 228 -6.68 4.35 -14.16
C MET A 228 -5.60 3.27 -14.16
N LYS A 229 -4.64 3.33 -15.09
CA LYS A 229 -3.46 2.45 -15.04
C LYS A 229 -2.57 2.79 -13.85
N VAL A 230 -2.37 4.09 -13.53
CA VAL A 230 -1.65 4.49 -12.29
C VAL A 230 -2.32 3.91 -11.06
N VAL A 231 -3.65 4.00 -10.95
CA VAL A 231 -4.40 3.37 -9.84
C VAL A 231 -4.18 1.86 -9.82
N GLY A 232 -4.24 1.20 -10.98
CA GLY A 232 -3.95 -0.24 -11.08
C GLY A 232 -2.55 -0.59 -10.60
N ASP A 233 -1.54 0.19 -11.01
CA ASP A 233 -0.14 -0.02 -10.63
C ASP A 233 0.09 0.18 -9.11
N LEU A 234 -0.63 1.10 -8.47
CA LEU A 234 -0.60 1.27 -7.00
C LEU A 234 -1.19 0.08 -6.25
N LEU A 235 -2.15 -0.61 -6.84
CA LEU A 235 -2.85 -1.75 -6.24
C LEU A 235 -2.21 -3.11 -6.59
N ALA A 236 -1.43 -3.18 -7.67
CA ALA A 236 -0.84 -4.42 -8.18
C ALA A 236 -0.02 -5.22 -7.16
N PRO A 237 0.71 -4.60 -6.21
CA PRO A 237 1.46 -5.37 -5.22
C PRO A 237 0.60 -6.15 -4.22
N PHE A 238 -0.69 -5.86 -4.09
CA PHE A 238 -1.57 -6.44 -3.07
C PHE A 238 -2.41 -7.57 -3.64
N ARG A 239 -2.86 -8.48 -2.78
CA ARG A 239 -3.71 -9.60 -3.20
C ARG A 239 -5.00 -9.10 -3.88
N GLU A 240 -5.55 -9.95 -4.73
CA GLU A 240 -6.64 -9.54 -5.63
C GLU A 240 -7.89 -9.06 -4.87
N GLU A 241 -8.28 -9.73 -3.79
CA GLU A 241 -9.46 -9.38 -3.00
C GLU A 241 -9.37 -7.98 -2.43
N ASP A 242 -8.22 -7.64 -1.82
CA ASP A 242 -7.96 -6.32 -1.22
C ASP A 242 -7.87 -5.23 -2.31
N SER A 243 -7.24 -5.54 -3.44
CA SER A 243 -7.15 -4.63 -4.59
C SER A 243 -8.51 -4.37 -5.22
N GLN A 244 -9.38 -5.37 -5.30
CA GLN A 244 -10.76 -5.22 -5.76
C GLN A 244 -11.59 -4.40 -4.80
N GLU A 245 -11.44 -4.59 -3.48
CA GLU A 245 -12.10 -3.76 -2.47
C GLU A 245 -11.67 -2.30 -2.61
N ALA A 246 -10.36 -2.04 -2.65
CA ALA A 246 -9.80 -0.70 -2.85
C ALA A 246 -10.37 -0.05 -4.11
N MET A 247 -10.40 -0.77 -5.23
CA MET A 247 -10.96 -0.29 -6.49
C MET A 247 -12.46 0.00 -6.38
N ARG A 248 -13.25 -0.80 -5.64
CA ARG A 248 -14.68 -0.51 -5.39
C ARG A 248 -14.85 0.82 -4.66
N HIS A 249 -14.06 1.10 -3.63
CA HIS A 249 -14.11 2.36 -2.88
C HIS A 249 -13.73 3.55 -3.75
N ILE A 250 -12.66 3.43 -4.56
CA ILE A 250 -12.23 4.49 -5.48
C ILE A 250 -13.34 4.79 -6.51
N LYS A 251 -13.94 3.77 -7.11
CA LYS A 251 -15.05 3.93 -8.06
C LYS A 251 -16.27 4.56 -7.40
N ALA A 252 -16.61 4.18 -6.17
CA ALA A 252 -17.72 4.76 -5.42
C ALA A 252 -17.50 6.25 -5.11
N GLY A 253 -16.24 6.68 -4.84
CA GLY A 253 -15.86 8.09 -4.72
C GLY A 253 -15.96 8.88 -6.03
N GLY A 254 -15.99 8.17 -7.16
CA GLY A 254 -16.02 8.71 -8.51
C GLY A 254 -14.63 9.04 -9.06
N ILE A 255 -14.22 8.29 -10.07
CA ILE A 255 -12.91 8.44 -10.72
C ILE A 255 -12.66 9.89 -11.17
N GLY A 256 -13.69 10.54 -11.73
CA GLY A 256 -13.61 11.94 -12.17
C GLY A 256 -13.40 12.96 -11.03
N ASN A 257 -13.54 12.55 -9.77
CA ASN A 257 -13.31 13.40 -8.61
C ASN A 257 -11.89 13.25 -8.04
N LEU A 258 -11.06 12.37 -8.60
CA LEU A 258 -9.65 12.31 -8.30
C LEU A 258 -8.94 13.55 -8.84
N HIS A 259 -7.90 13.99 -8.15
CA HIS A 259 -7.00 15.08 -8.54
C HIS A 259 -5.58 14.56 -8.56
N LEU A 260 -4.87 14.80 -9.66
CA LEU A 260 -3.49 14.40 -9.86
C LEU A 260 -2.58 15.63 -9.77
N SER A 261 -1.56 15.55 -8.94
CA SER A 261 -0.59 16.61 -8.73
C SER A 261 0.84 16.08 -8.88
N PHE A 262 1.70 16.90 -9.45
CA PHE A 262 3.14 16.73 -9.46
C PHE A 262 3.79 17.94 -8.76
N TYR A 263 4.97 17.76 -8.18
CA TYR A 263 5.58 18.79 -7.34
C TYR A 263 7.01 19.08 -7.75
N ARG A 264 7.37 20.39 -7.76
CA ARG A 264 8.73 20.85 -8.09
C ARG A 264 9.69 20.75 -6.91
N ASP A 265 9.16 20.91 -5.69
CA ASP A 265 9.97 20.73 -4.50
C ASP A 265 10.37 19.25 -4.35
N GLU A 266 11.56 19.02 -3.84
CA GLU A 266 12.12 17.68 -3.68
C GLU A 266 12.28 16.88 -5.01
N ASN A 267 12.15 17.52 -6.16
CA ASN A 267 12.44 16.89 -7.44
C ASN A 267 13.96 16.84 -7.65
N LEU A 268 14.50 15.63 -7.79
CA LEU A 268 15.93 15.35 -7.89
C LEU A 268 16.27 14.72 -9.26
N GLY A 269 17.40 15.13 -9.81
CA GLY A 269 17.89 14.58 -11.07
C GLY A 269 17.31 15.23 -12.32
N ASP A 270 17.80 14.77 -13.48
CA ASP A 270 17.46 15.26 -14.82
C ASP A 270 16.92 14.09 -15.68
N ASP A 271 16.18 13.17 -15.09
CA ASP A 271 15.70 11.96 -15.77
C ASP A 271 14.33 12.14 -16.47
N GLU A 272 13.82 13.37 -16.47
CA GLU A 272 12.51 13.76 -17.02
C GLU A 272 11.31 13.08 -16.32
N VAL A 273 11.49 12.58 -15.09
CA VAL A 273 10.44 12.00 -14.26
C VAL A 273 10.24 12.87 -13.01
N TRP A 274 9.01 13.28 -12.76
CA TRP A 274 8.66 13.96 -11.50
C TRP A 274 8.75 12.99 -10.33
N ASP A 275 9.65 13.24 -9.39
CA ASP A 275 9.89 12.38 -8.23
C ASP A 275 8.74 12.37 -7.26
N VAL A 276 8.05 13.50 -7.11
CA VAL A 276 6.98 13.65 -6.12
C VAL A 276 5.65 13.90 -6.83
N TRP A 277 4.71 13.02 -6.57
CA TRP A 277 3.35 13.12 -7.09
C TRP A 277 2.31 12.61 -6.11
N GLN A 278 1.06 12.99 -6.33
CA GLN A 278 -0.06 12.65 -5.47
C GLN A 278 -1.31 12.43 -6.29
N LEU A 279 -2.09 11.45 -5.88
CA LEU A 279 -3.44 11.22 -6.35
C LEU A 279 -4.39 11.28 -5.15
N GLU A 280 -5.32 12.23 -5.14
CA GLU A 280 -6.25 12.45 -4.01
C GLU A 280 -7.68 12.64 -4.50
N GLY A 281 -8.64 12.12 -3.73
CA GLY A 281 -10.07 12.24 -3.99
C GLY A 281 -10.92 11.84 -2.78
N PRO A 282 -12.24 11.66 -2.97
CA PRO A 282 -13.14 11.35 -1.85
C PRO A 282 -12.81 10.07 -1.11
N SER A 283 -12.25 9.09 -1.82
CA SER A 283 -12.03 7.72 -1.32
C SER A 283 -10.58 7.31 -1.22
N MET A 284 -9.66 8.12 -1.73
CA MET A 284 -8.24 7.77 -1.67
C MET A 284 -7.34 8.99 -1.52
N VAL A 285 -6.22 8.76 -0.91
CA VAL A 285 -5.03 9.58 -1.02
C VAL A 285 -3.82 8.68 -1.20
N SER A 286 -3.04 8.94 -2.25
CA SER A 286 -1.74 8.35 -2.49
C SER A 286 -0.72 9.46 -2.63
N TYR A 287 0.33 9.41 -1.84
CA TYR A 287 1.48 10.31 -1.94
C TYR A 287 2.72 9.48 -2.23
N PHE A 288 3.43 9.83 -3.29
CA PHE A 288 4.61 9.11 -3.76
C PHE A 288 5.79 10.05 -3.89
N ARG A 289 6.94 9.61 -3.41
CA ARG A 289 8.24 10.22 -3.64
C ARG A 289 9.20 9.17 -4.20
N GLY A 290 9.74 9.40 -5.40
CA GLY A 290 10.58 8.44 -6.12
C GLY A 290 12.04 8.49 -5.73
N LEU A 291 12.63 9.68 -5.61
CA LEU A 291 14.04 9.90 -5.29
C LEU A 291 14.20 10.64 -3.94
N PRO A 292 15.34 10.45 -3.24
CA PRO A 292 16.48 9.59 -3.56
C PRO A 292 16.17 8.08 -3.47
N HIS A 293 15.02 7.71 -2.95
CA HIS A 293 14.46 6.35 -2.91
C HIS A 293 12.95 6.40 -2.72
N VAL A 294 12.26 5.31 -3.05
CA VAL A 294 10.79 5.28 -3.07
C VAL A 294 10.19 5.31 -1.67
N HIS A 295 9.26 6.25 -1.48
CA HIS A 295 8.31 6.28 -0.38
C HIS A 295 6.90 6.38 -0.96
N ALA A 296 6.06 5.41 -0.68
CA ALA A 296 4.67 5.39 -1.11
C ALA A 296 3.72 5.28 0.09
N TRP A 297 2.86 6.25 0.21
CA TRP A 297 1.86 6.38 1.27
C TRP A 297 0.49 6.24 0.66
N LEU A 298 -0.33 5.31 1.14
CA LEU A 298 -1.61 5.01 0.56
C LEU A 298 -2.69 4.84 1.64
N HIS A 299 -3.83 5.50 1.43
CA HIS A 299 -5.02 5.31 2.23
C HIS A 299 -6.26 5.33 1.33
N ILE A 300 -7.04 4.27 1.40
CA ILE A 300 -8.25 4.10 0.60
C ILE A 300 -9.38 3.65 1.51
N ARG A 301 -10.53 4.29 1.36
CA ARG A 301 -11.73 3.91 2.09
C ARG A 301 -13.01 4.30 1.37
N GLU A 302 -14.12 3.74 1.83
CA GLU A 302 -15.46 4.12 1.37
C GLU A 302 -15.66 5.65 1.48
N PRO A 303 -16.25 6.31 0.46
CA PRO A 303 -16.55 7.73 0.52
C PRO A 303 -17.58 8.02 1.62
N SER A 304 -17.36 9.10 2.35
CA SER A 304 -18.29 9.60 3.38
C SER A 304 -19.51 10.29 2.78
#